data_ab458225c78649af1ebadc33ffcdbd78
#
_entry.id   ab458225c78649af1ebadc33ffcdbd78
#
_cell.length_a   1.000
_cell.length_b   1.000
_cell.length_c   1.000
_cell.angle_alpha   90.00
_cell.angle_beta   90.00
_cell.angle_gamma   90.00
#
_symmetry.space_group_name_H-M   'P 1'
#
loop_
_entity.id
_entity.type
_entity.pdbx_description
1 polymer ?
#
loop_
_entity_poly.entity_id
_entity_poly.type
_entity_poly.pdbx_seq_one_letter_code
_entity_poly.pdbx_strand_id
1 'polypeptide(L)'
;MEILLDMISGQSSELYKRLFDGKLINNSFGFEYFTGFGYSCVLFAGESNDPKKVAEEIVGEIGRFRETGFDETAFERTKKKLYGRMIMGMNDIEGLANNMAVSYFAGEDVFTDFEIFKTVTLDDVNDIFKKTLDKNRSVLSVINPN
;
A
#
# COMPACT_ATOMS: atom_id res chain seq x y z
N MET A 1 -5.36 -5.42 0.53
CA MET A 1 -5.04 -4.01 0.25
C MET A 1 -3.53 -3.77 0.13
N GLU A 2 -2.72 -4.23 1.05
CA GLU A 2 -1.27 -3.98 1.08
C GLU A 2 -0.54 -4.39 -0.20
N ILE A 3 -0.85 -5.59 -0.76
CA ILE A 3 -0.29 -6.03 -2.06
C ILE A 3 -0.61 -5.01 -3.15
N LEU A 4 -1.86 -4.57 -3.24
CA LEU A 4 -2.31 -3.58 -4.21
C LEU A 4 -1.49 -2.28 -4.12
N LEU A 5 -1.35 -1.73 -2.92
CA LEU A 5 -0.66 -0.46 -2.70
C LEU A 5 0.84 -0.58 -2.97
N ASP A 6 1.45 -1.71 -2.62
CA ASP A 6 2.86 -1.96 -2.91
C ASP A 6 3.12 -2.15 -4.42
N MET A 7 2.17 -2.73 -5.17
CA MET A 7 2.26 -2.79 -6.64
C MET A 7 2.16 -1.40 -7.28
N ILE A 8 1.33 -0.49 -6.73
CA ILE A 8 1.14 0.86 -7.28
C ILE A 8 2.32 1.77 -6.92
N SER A 9 2.69 1.83 -5.64
CA SER A 9 3.58 2.87 -5.09
C SER A 9 4.69 2.36 -4.18
N GLY A 10 4.86 1.04 -4.05
CA GLY A 10 5.98 0.48 -3.30
C GLY A 10 7.32 0.83 -3.93
N GLN A 11 8.42 0.76 -3.17
CA GLN A 11 9.76 1.13 -3.62
C GLN A 11 10.25 0.41 -4.90
N SER A 12 9.63 -0.73 -5.25
CA SER A 12 9.94 -1.48 -6.48
C SER A 12 9.01 -1.15 -7.65
N SER A 13 8.03 -0.24 -7.46
CA SER A 13 7.08 0.15 -8.49
C SER A 13 7.66 1.15 -9.49
N GLU A 14 7.11 1.16 -10.70
CA GLU A 14 7.50 2.15 -11.73
C GLU A 14 7.16 3.58 -11.29
N LEU A 15 6.05 3.78 -10.58
CA LEU A 15 5.68 5.08 -10.05
C LEU A 15 6.74 5.59 -9.06
N TYR A 16 7.11 4.76 -8.06
CA TYR A 16 8.12 5.17 -7.07
C TYR A 16 9.44 5.54 -7.75
N LYS A 17 9.92 4.69 -8.65
CA LYS A 17 11.16 4.93 -9.40
C LYS A 17 11.11 6.25 -10.17
N ARG A 18 10.03 6.47 -10.91
CA ARG A 18 9.84 7.70 -11.71
C ARG A 18 9.83 8.96 -10.85
N LEU A 19 9.13 8.92 -9.70
CA LEU A 19 9.08 10.03 -8.76
C LEU A 19 10.43 10.28 -8.07
N PHE A 20 11.13 9.21 -7.69
CA PHE A 20 12.42 9.28 -7.01
C PHE A 20 13.53 9.76 -7.93
N ASP A 21 13.65 9.19 -9.14
CA ASP A 21 14.64 9.60 -10.15
C ASP A 21 14.37 11.04 -10.62
N GLY A 22 13.10 11.45 -10.67
CA GLY A 22 12.66 12.82 -10.94
C GLY A 22 12.89 13.81 -9.78
N LYS A 23 13.43 13.35 -8.63
CA LYS A 23 13.64 14.12 -7.40
C LYS A 23 12.36 14.80 -6.87
N LEU A 24 11.21 14.24 -7.19
CA LEU A 24 9.92 14.71 -6.69
C LEU A 24 9.61 14.21 -5.28
N ILE A 25 10.20 13.08 -4.90
CA ILE A 25 10.09 12.48 -3.56
C ILE A 25 11.47 12.09 -3.03
N ASN A 26 11.54 11.81 -1.75
CA ASN A 26 12.69 11.20 -1.09
C ASN A 26 12.30 9.86 -0.41
N ASN A 27 13.17 9.31 0.43
CA ASN A 27 12.94 8.03 1.11
C ASN A 27 11.82 8.08 2.16
N SER A 28 11.28 9.27 2.49
CA SER A 28 10.14 9.39 3.41
C SER A 28 8.81 9.06 2.74
N PHE A 29 8.76 8.99 1.39
CA PHE A 29 7.54 8.68 0.67
C PHE A 29 7.14 7.23 0.87
N GLY A 30 5.88 7.04 1.22
CA GLY A 30 5.28 5.73 1.41
C GLY A 30 3.75 5.78 1.36
N PHE A 31 3.17 4.65 1.69
CA PHE A 31 1.73 4.52 1.80
C PHE A 31 1.35 3.83 3.12
N GLU A 32 0.14 4.11 3.57
CA GLU A 32 -0.48 3.43 4.70
C GLU A 32 -1.94 3.13 4.39
N TYR A 33 -2.45 2.07 4.97
CA TYR A 33 -3.85 1.69 4.88
C TYR A 33 -4.46 1.64 6.27
N PHE A 34 -5.41 2.53 6.50
CA PHE A 34 -6.14 2.62 7.76
C PHE A 34 -7.52 2.03 7.61
N THR A 35 -7.91 1.23 8.56
CA THR A 35 -9.26 0.69 8.68
C THR A 35 -9.82 0.94 10.06
N GLY A 36 -11.12 1.13 10.14
CA GLY A 36 -11.86 1.20 11.39
C GLY A 36 -13.32 0.85 11.16
N PHE A 37 -14.12 0.89 12.22
CA PHE A 37 -15.52 0.55 12.11
C PHE A 37 -16.23 1.51 11.14
N GLY A 38 -16.64 0.99 9.97
CA GLY A 38 -17.38 1.76 8.97
C GLY A 38 -16.55 2.67 8.06
N TYR A 39 -15.24 2.65 8.14
CA TYR A 39 -14.38 3.43 7.23
C TYR A 39 -13.08 2.71 6.86
N SER A 40 -12.55 3.09 5.71
CA SER A 40 -11.17 2.77 5.32
C SER A 40 -10.57 3.95 4.55
N CYS A 41 -9.26 4.14 4.69
CA CYS A 41 -8.53 5.21 4.03
C CYS A 41 -7.16 4.72 3.58
N VAL A 42 -6.76 5.13 2.39
CA VAL A 42 -5.38 4.98 1.89
C VAL A 42 -4.70 6.34 1.96
N LEU A 43 -3.56 6.40 2.61
CA LEU A 43 -2.72 7.58 2.69
C LEU A 43 -1.45 7.35 1.88
N PHE A 44 -1.15 8.25 0.95
CA PHE A 44 0.19 8.40 0.38
C PHE A 44 0.81 9.63 1.02
N ALA A 45 1.95 9.49 1.67
CA ALA A 45 2.59 10.57 2.42
C ALA A 45 4.09 10.61 2.17
N GLY A 46 4.67 11.79 2.31
CA GLY A 46 6.10 12.00 2.16
C GLY A 46 6.44 13.47 1.94
N GLU A 47 7.72 13.76 1.85
CA GLU A 47 8.23 15.08 1.52
C GLU A 47 8.39 15.22 0.01
N SER A 48 8.05 16.41 -0.52
CA SER A 48 8.14 16.69 -1.95
C SER A 48 8.43 18.16 -2.22
N ASN A 49 9.20 18.42 -3.28
CA ASN A 49 9.40 19.76 -3.82
C ASN A 49 8.22 20.25 -4.67
N ASP A 50 7.38 19.31 -5.15
CA ASP A 50 6.18 19.60 -5.93
C ASP A 50 5.07 18.60 -5.58
N PRO A 51 4.36 18.82 -4.45
CA PRO A 51 3.32 17.89 -3.97
C PRO A 51 2.15 17.75 -4.95
N LYS A 52 1.84 18.78 -5.73
CA LYS A 52 0.76 18.73 -6.73
C LYS A 52 1.11 17.75 -7.84
N LYS A 53 2.31 17.83 -8.35
CA LYS A 53 2.79 16.91 -9.39
C LYS A 53 2.85 15.47 -8.89
N VAL A 54 3.27 15.25 -7.65
CA VAL A 54 3.25 13.89 -7.04
C VAL A 54 1.81 13.36 -6.98
N ALA A 55 0.85 14.17 -6.55
CA ALA A 55 -0.55 13.75 -6.51
C ALA A 55 -1.10 13.43 -7.92
N GLU A 56 -0.77 14.24 -8.93
CA GLU A 56 -1.15 14.00 -10.33
C GLU A 56 -0.55 12.69 -10.86
N GLU A 57 0.71 12.40 -10.58
CA GLU A 57 1.39 11.16 -10.97
C GLU A 57 0.75 9.93 -10.31
N ILE A 58 0.39 10.01 -9.02
CA ILE A 58 -0.32 8.93 -8.30
C ILE A 58 -1.69 8.67 -8.95
N VAL A 59 -2.48 9.73 -9.19
CA VAL A 59 -3.79 9.61 -9.83
C VAL A 59 -3.67 9.07 -11.26
N GLY A 60 -2.66 9.52 -12.00
CA GLY A 60 -2.36 9.04 -13.35
C GLY A 60 -2.00 7.54 -13.37
N GLU A 61 -1.19 7.10 -12.41
CA GLU A 61 -0.81 5.69 -12.28
C GLU A 61 -2.01 4.79 -11.93
N ILE A 62 -2.88 5.25 -11.02
CA ILE A 62 -4.14 4.57 -10.71
C ILE A 62 -5.02 4.49 -11.97
N GLY A 63 -5.09 5.57 -12.76
CA GLY A 63 -5.80 5.58 -14.04
C GLY A 63 -5.24 4.56 -15.03
N ARG A 64 -3.92 4.50 -15.16
CA ARG A 64 -3.22 3.54 -16.01
C ARG A 64 -3.58 2.10 -15.64
N PHE A 65 -3.52 1.74 -14.35
CA PHE A 65 -3.88 0.39 -13.91
C PHE A 65 -5.36 0.06 -14.12
N ARG A 66 -6.25 1.05 -14.14
CA ARG A 66 -7.67 0.83 -14.51
C ARG A 66 -7.84 0.39 -15.97
N GLU A 67 -6.96 0.85 -16.84
CA GLU A 67 -7.00 0.52 -18.28
C GLU A 67 -6.24 -0.76 -18.61
N THR A 68 -5.06 -0.94 -18.00
CA THR A 68 -4.15 -2.05 -18.34
C THR A 68 -4.30 -3.28 -17.44
N GLY A 69 -4.90 -3.13 -16.25
CA GLY A 69 -4.85 -4.16 -15.19
C GLY A 69 -3.47 -4.30 -14.57
N PHE A 70 -3.33 -5.28 -13.68
CA PHE A 70 -2.07 -5.63 -13.02
C PHE A 70 -1.44 -6.86 -13.67
N ASP A 71 -0.11 -6.86 -13.74
CA ASP A 71 0.67 -7.99 -14.28
C ASP A 71 0.80 -9.11 -13.23
N GLU A 72 0.57 -10.36 -13.66
CA GLU A 72 0.65 -11.56 -12.82
C GLU A 72 2.05 -11.75 -12.23
N THR A 73 3.10 -11.51 -13.01
CA THR A 73 4.49 -11.66 -12.56
C THR A 73 4.83 -10.63 -11.47
N ALA A 74 4.35 -9.39 -11.65
CA ALA A 74 4.52 -8.33 -10.65
C ALA A 74 3.73 -8.64 -9.37
N PHE A 75 2.52 -9.18 -9.48
CA PHE A 75 1.70 -9.63 -8.35
C PHE A 75 2.42 -10.71 -7.55
N GLU A 76 2.85 -11.79 -8.19
CA GLU A 76 3.54 -12.90 -7.53
C GLU A 76 4.84 -12.46 -6.83
N ARG A 77 5.61 -11.58 -7.48
CA ARG A 77 6.83 -11.00 -6.89
C ARG A 77 6.51 -10.18 -5.65
N THR A 78 5.49 -9.31 -5.73
CA THR A 78 5.07 -8.47 -4.60
C THR A 78 4.54 -9.33 -3.46
N LYS A 79 3.70 -10.30 -3.75
CA LYS A 79 3.16 -11.25 -2.77
C LYS A 79 4.29 -11.98 -2.02
N LYS A 80 5.27 -12.52 -2.74
CA LYS A 80 6.44 -13.19 -2.12
C LYS A 80 7.26 -12.24 -1.25
N LYS A 81 7.49 -10.99 -1.72
CA LYS A 81 8.20 -9.97 -0.94
C LYS A 81 7.50 -9.66 0.36
N LEU A 82 6.19 -9.40 0.33
CA LEU A 82 5.42 -9.05 1.51
C LEU A 82 5.28 -10.23 2.47
N TYR A 83 5.08 -11.44 1.96
CA TYR A 83 5.09 -12.65 2.77
C TYR A 83 6.42 -12.83 3.51
N GLY A 84 7.54 -12.63 2.81
CA GLY A 84 8.88 -12.65 3.43
C GLY A 84 9.03 -11.60 4.54
N ARG A 85 8.50 -10.39 4.35
CA ARG A 85 8.49 -9.36 5.41
C ARG A 85 7.65 -9.76 6.61
N MET A 86 6.47 -10.35 6.40
CA MET A 86 5.63 -10.87 7.49
C MET A 86 6.38 -11.92 8.31
N ILE A 87 7.04 -12.87 7.66
CA ILE A 87 7.86 -13.89 8.35
C ILE A 87 9.02 -13.25 9.11
N MET A 88 9.72 -12.28 8.51
CA MET A 88 10.81 -11.57 9.19
C MET A 88 10.31 -10.78 10.40
N GLY A 89 9.13 -10.18 10.33
CA GLY A 89 8.50 -9.46 11.45
C GLY A 89 8.22 -10.36 12.66
N MET A 90 8.06 -11.67 12.48
CA MET A 90 7.88 -12.61 13.60
C MET A 90 9.15 -12.77 14.46
N ASN A 91 10.31 -12.33 13.99
CA ASN A 91 11.54 -12.32 14.79
C ASN A 91 11.59 -11.15 15.78
N ASP A 92 10.75 -10.15 15.60
CA ASP A 92 10.57 -9.08 16.58
C ASP A 92 9.57 -9.52 17.65
N ILE A 93 10.10 -9.99 18.78
CA ILE A 93 9.30 -10.55 19.87
C ILE A 93 8.34 -9.51 20.47
N GLU A 94 8.79 -8.27 20.62
CA GLU A 94 7.98 -7.19 21.19
C GLU A 94 6.86 -6.79 20.22
N GLY A 95 7.18 -6.59 18.94
CA GLY A 95 6.21 -6.32 17.90
C GLY A 95 5.18 -7.45 17.75
N LEU A 96 5.62 -8.71 17.78
CA LEU A 96 4.73 -9.85 17.73
C LEU A 96 3.79 -9.91 18.94
N ALA A 97 4.30 -9.70 20.16
CA ALA A 97 3.47 -9.67 21.37
C ALA A 97 2.41 -8.57 21.31
N ASN A 98 2.78 -7.37 20.85
CA ASN A 98 1.83 -6.28 20.66
C ASN A 98 0.77 -6.61 19.60
N ASN A 99 1.17 -7.17 18.47
CA ASN A 99 0.25 -7.59 17.42
C ASN A 99 -0.73 -8.67 17.91
N MET A 100 -0.24 -9.67 18.67
CA MET A 100 -1.09 -10.70 19.28
C MET A 100 -2.12 -10.09 20.23
N ALA A 101 -1.71 -9.12 21.07
CA ALA A 101 -2.63 -8.42 21.97
C ALA A 101 -3.71 -7.63 21.20
N VAL A 102 -3.31 -6.87 20.17
CA VAL A 102 -4.25 -6.10 19.33
C VAL A 102 -5.23 -7.02 18.62
N SER A 103 -4.76 -8.10 18.01
CA SER A 103 -5.62 -9.09 17.32
C SER A 103 -6.58 -9.76 18.29
N TYR A 104 -6.12 -10.13 19.49
CA TYR A 104 -6.97 -10.72 20.51
C TYR A 104 -8.13 -9.78 20.89
N PHE A 105 -7.88 -8.49 21.10
CA PHE A 105 -8.93 -7.51 21.39
C PHE A 105 -9.85 -7.24 20.19
N ALA A 106 -9.37 -7.43 18.96
CA ALA A 106 -10.17 -7.35 17.74
C ALA A 106 -11.00 -8.63 17.51
N GLY A 107 -10.78 -9.71 18.27
CA GLY A 107 -11.42 -11.01 18.05
C GLY A 107 -10.79 -11.78 16.89
N GLU A 108 -9.57 -11.48 16.52
CA GLU A 108 -8.83 -12.05 15.41
C GLU A 108 -7.62 -12.87 15.92
N ASP A 109 -7.08 -13.73 15.06
CA ASP A 109 -5.84 -14.48 15.32
C ASP A 109 -4.76 -14.02 14.34
N VAL A 110 -3.62 -13.58 14.88
CA VAL A 110 -2.44 -13.14 14.10
C VAL A 110 -2.03 -14.17 13.04
N PHE A 111 -2.17 -15.46 13.31
CA PHE A 111 -1.79 -16.50 12.37
C PHE A 111 -2.79 -16.68 11.22
N THR A 112 -4.03 -16.28 11.41
CA THR A 112 -5.06 -16.30 10.35
C THR A 112 -4.67 -15.39 9.18
N ASP A 113 -4.01 -14.26 9.45
CA ASP A 113 -3.54 -13.34 8.40
C ASP A 113 -2.53 -14.00 7.47
N PHE A 114 -1.66 -14.87 7.98
CA PHE A 114 -0.71 -15.62 7.14
C PHE A 114 -1.40 -16.60 6.20
N GLU A 115 -2.43 -17.29 6.69
CA GLU A 115 -3.18 -18.24 5.86
C GLU A 115 -4.01 -17.49 4.81
N ILE A 116 -4.69 -16.43 5.19
CA ILE A 116 -5.43 -15.56 4.24
C ILE A 116 -4.47 -15.02 3.17
N PHE A 117 -3.30 -14.51 3.57
CA PHE A 117 -2.33 -13.94 2.65
C PHE A 117 -1.89 -14.94 1.57
N LYS A 118 -1.72 -16.22 1.92
CA LYS A 118 -1.37 -17.28 0.97
C LYS A 118 -2.45 -17.49 -0.10
N THR A 119 -3.72 -17.32 0.27
CA THR A 119 -4.86 -17.58 -0.63
C THR A 119 -5.21 -16.40 -1.54
N VAL A 120 -4.72 -15.18 -1.24
CA VAL A 120 -5.00 -13.99 -2.06
C VAL A 120 -4.56 -14.21 -3.51
N THR A 121 -5.46 -13.91 -4.44
CA THR A 121 -5.27 -14.02 -5.88
C THR A 121 -5.15 -12.64 -6.54
N LEU A 122 -4.71 -12.59 -7.79
CA LEU A 122 -4.71 -11.37 -8.57
C LEU A 122 -6.14 -10.84 -8.81
N ASP A 123 -7.13 -11.73 -8.93
CA ASP A 123 -8.53 -11.34 -9.08
C ASP A 123 -9.04 -10.61 -7.83
N ASP A 124 -8.67 -11.06 -6.62
CA ASP A 124 -9.00 -10.37 -5.38
C ASP A 124 -8.40 -8.95 -5.34
N VAL A 125 -7.16 -8.79 -5.81
CA VAL A 125 -6.50 -7.48 -5.90
C VAL A 125 -7.21 -6.58 -6.91
N ASN A 126 -7.59 -7.10 -8.07
CA ASN A 126 -8.34 -6.36 -9.08
C ASN A 126 -9.72 -5.93 -8.57
N ASP A 127 -10.40 -6.80 -7.84
CA ASP A 127 -11.74 -6.51 -7.30
C ASP A 127 -11.70 -5.43 -6.22
N ILE A 128 -10.72 -5.50 -5.31
CA ILE A 128 -10.56 -4.45 -4.29
C ILE A 128 -10.15 -3.12 -4.92
N PHE A 129 -9.29 -3.16 -5.93
CA PHE A 129 -8.88 -1.96 -6.68
C PHE A 129 -10.07 -1.23 -7.31
N LYS A 130 -10.96 -1.98 -8.00
CA LYS A 130 -12.16 -1.39 -8.61
C LYS A 130 -13.08 -0.71 -7.58
N LYS A 131 -13.14 -1.25 -6.36
CA LYS A 131 -14.04 -0.78 -5.30
C LYS A 131 -13.50 0.41 -4.50
N THR A 132 -12.16 0.59 -4.44
CA THR A 132 -11.55 1.47 -3.42
C THR A 132 -10.89 2.71 -3.98
N LEU A 133 -9.98 2.62 -4.92
CA LEU A 133 -9.15 3.75 -5.36
C LEU A 133 -9.87 4.57 -6.45
N ASP A 134 -10.72 5.50 -6.02
CA ASP A 134 -11.44 6.42 -6.93
C ASP A 134 -10.86 7.84 -6.80
N LYS A 135 -10.42 8.43 -7.92
CA LYS A 135 -9.90 9.80 -7.98
C LYS A 135 -10.86 10.85 -7.41
N ASN A 136 -12.18 10.61 -7.52
CA ASN A 136 -13.19 11.55 -7.02
C ASN A 136 -13.36 11.49 -5.48
N ARG A 137 -12.69 10.56 -4.82
CA ARG A 137 -12.66 10.38 -3.36
C ARG A 137 -11.30 10.67 -2.78
N SER A 138 -10.45 11.41 -3.49
CA SER A 138 -9.11 11.78 -3.03
C SER A 138 -9.03 13.26 -2.68
N VAL A 139 -8.15 13.57 -1.73
CA VAL A 139 -7.83 14.93 -1.30
C VAL A 139 -6.32 15.05 -1.14
N LEU A 140 -5.78 16.19 -1.55
CA LEU A 140 -4.38 16.56 -1.32
C LEU A 140 -4.30 17.52 -0.12
N SER A 141 -3.51 17.16 0.89
CA SER A 141 -3.14 18.05 2.00
C SER A 141 -1.66 18.38 1.89
N VAL A 142 -1.32 19.67 1.99
CA VAL A 142 0.08 20.14 1.89
C VAL A 142 0.39 21.01 3.10
N ILE A 143 1.48 20.69 3.79
CA ILE A 143 2.05 21.50 4.86
C ILE A 143 3.31 22.15 4.30
N ASN A 144 3.30 23.49 4.20
CA ASN A 144 4.47 24.22 3.74
C ASN A 144 5.41 24.52 4.92
N PRO A 145 6.73 24.49 4.70
CA PRO A 145 7.67 24.97 5.72
C PRO A 145 7.44 26.47 5.97
N ASN A 146 7.60 26.88 7.22
CA ASN A 146 7.58 28.30 7.62
C ASN A 146 8.82 29.01 7.13
#